data_12ece1600e03a4f78245aeb5590d01aa
#
_entry.id   12ece1600e03a4f78245aeb5590d01aa
#
_cell.length_a   1.000
_cell.length_b   1.000
_cell.length_c   1.000
_cell.angle_alpha   90.00
_cell.angle_beta   90.00
_cell.angle_gamma   90.00
#
_symmetry.space_group_name_H-M   'P 1'
#
loop_
_entity.id
_entity.type
_entity.pdbx_description
1 polymer ?
#
loop_
_entity_poly.entity_id
_entity_poly.type
_entity_poly.pdbx_seq_one_letter_code
_entity_poly.pdbx_strand_id
1 'polypeptide(L)'
;MTGLARGNQTARRIAAPVVRFATSHRGSMAVGGIVGFVIAVARPVTGNFYYDAMVYWSSSVELVTGGDFFEVGGLVLRGALSTLVYVPAASATAALGPLSANYTVLVQNAILIGVLGAVILPALARLFVAVRPGFVYVSSVLTAVLLGGFAPYPLVDLWAVTLVLVAVLIVGRSDRPVPFLVGGALLGASVNVRPAYLVPVLLILLSWGIFYRLRALWALAGAAVAFVPQVVVNLIFAGSAAPWPVNTFAISDVQTKYAGYVVRYDTLVYVPDVKSQLFYCSPPMADRFIDGTPDGAVGLAVAYLQHLPGSLKFVAQKVSASMNWTTATPYSDLPDSEPSALTALVVAVSVVGVVGLIWLLVRRVVPGVLRFAAPVLGLWAGTVATIGFATPEARFAVPLVMVGVIGALVVAGALGDRVHVTWRSFAWTGGCVVLAAAIVWLGVSGLAHPGLPGDVTPGLCVLR
;
A
#
# COMPACT_ATOMS: atom_id res chain seq x y z
N MET A 1 13.19 -51.63 28.59
CA MET A 1 13.07 -50.16 28.70
C MET A 1 14.13 -49.39 27.94
N THR A 2 14.94 -49.97 27.04
CA THR A 2 16.07 -49.32 26.35
C THR A 2 15.72 -48.76 24.92
N GLY A 3 14.54 -49.05 24.37
CA GLY A 3 14.16 -48.59 23.03
C GLY A 3 13.68 -47.14 22.95
N LEU A 4 13.00 -46.60 23.99
CA LEU A 4 12.46 -45.22 24.00
C LEU A 4 13.55 -44.16 24.11
N ALA A 5 14.70 -44.45 24.71
CA ALA A 5 15.81 -43.51 24.86
C ALA A 5 16.57 -43.23 23.54
N ARG A 6 16.67 -44.23 22.65
CA ARG A 6 17.36 -44.08 21.35
C ARG A 6 16.55 -43.25 20.33
N GLY A 7 15.23 -43.41 20.31
CA GLY A 7 14.37 -42.59 19.43
C GLY A 7 14.44 -41.10 19.73
N ASN A 8 14.57 -40.74 21.02
CA ASN A 8 14.63 -39.35 21.46
C ASN A 8 15.98 -38.66 21.10
N GLN A 9 17.09 -39.42 21.04
CA GLN A 9 18.39 -38.87 20.63
C GLN A 9 18.49 -38.63 19.11
N THR A 10 17.89 -39.51 18.30
CA THR A 10 17.85 -39.33 16.84
C THR A 10 16.98 -38.17 16.42
N ALA A 11 15.80 -38.01 17.04
CA ALA A 11 14.92 -36.85 16.82
C ALA A 11 15.62 -35.53 17.20
N ARG A 12 16.36 -35.48 18.32
CA ARG A 12 17.14 -34.31 18.72
C ARG A 12 18.29 -33.99 17.77
N ARG A 13 18.96 -35.00 17.19
CA ARG A 13 20.05 -34.80 16.23
C ARG A 13 19.57 -34.23 14.90
N ILE A 14 18.38 -34.59 14.44
CA ILE A 14 17.76 -34.02 13.23
C ILE A 14 17.13 -32.65 13.48
N ALA A 15 16.48 -32.46 14.64
CA ALA A 15 15.84 -31.20 14.98
C ALA A 15 16.84 -30.04 15.21
N ALA A 16 18.03 -30.32 15.76
CA ALA A 16 19.00 -29.29 16.10
C ALA A 16 19.50 -28.46 14.89
N PRO A 17 19.87 -29.03 13.72
CA PRO A 17 20.26 -28.24 12.55
C PRO A 17 19.09 -27.48 11.94
N VAL A 18 17.89 -28.06 11.92
CA VAL A 18 16.66 -27.37 11.42
C VAL A 18 16.33 -26.18 12.31
N VAL A 19 16.36 -26.34 13.62
CA VAL A 19 16.12 -25.24 14.57
C VAL A 19 17.19 -24.15 14.43
N ARG A 20 18.48 -24.51 14.31
CA ARG A 20 19.56 -23.54 14.08
C ARG A 20 19.39 -22.79 12.77
N PHE A 21 18.98 -23.46 11.70
CA PHE A 21 18.70 -22.81 10.42
C PHE A 21 17.51 -21.83 10.58
N ALA A 22 16.37 -22.28 11.09
CA ALA A 22 15.18 -21.45 11.27
C ALA A 22 15.43 -20.22 12.18
N THR A 23 16.29 -20.35 13.20
CA THR A 23 16.68 -19.24 14.08
C THR A 23 17.82 -18.39 13.52
N SER A 24 18.46 -18.80 12.41
CA SER A 24 19.41 -17.96 11.70
C SER A 24 18.65 -16.87 10.94
N HIS A 25 19.37 -15.78 10.61
CA HIS A 25 18.75 -14.69 9.90
C HIS A 25 18.25 -15.07 8.48
N ARG A 26 19.06 -15.82 7.72
CA ARG A 26 18.68 -16.31 6.38
C ARG A 26 17.56 -17.34 6.47
N GLY A 27 17.63 -18.22 7.43
CA GLY A 27 16.59 -19.22 7.67
C GLY A 27 15.25 -18.60 8.07
N SER A 28 15.24 -17.58 8.92
CA SER A 28 14.00 -16.88 9.29
C SER A 28 13.37 -16.15 8.10
N MET A 29 14.16 -15.61 7.19
CA MET A 29 13.64 -15.01 5.95
C MET A 29 13.02 -16.08 5.03
N ALA A 30 13.70 -17.21 4.83
CA ALA A 30 13.21 -18.28 3.97
C ALA A 30 11.92 -18.91 4.53
N VAL A 31 11.95 -19.34 5.79
CA VAL A 31 10.79 -19.97 6.44
C VAL A 31 9.65 -18.95 6.62
N GLY A 32 9.95 -17.72 7.04
CA GLY A 32 8.96 -16.65 7.13
C GLY A 32 8.31 -16.34 5.79
N GLY A 33 9.08 -16.30 4.70
CA GLY A 33 8.56 -16.12 3.35
C GLY A 33 7.60 -17.24 2.94
N ILE A 34 7.96 -18.50 3.23
CA ILE A 34 7.09 -19.67 2.98
C ILE A 34 5.80 -19.56 3.82
N VAL A 35 5.90 -19.21 5.11
CA VAL A 35 4.72 -19.04 5.97
C VAL A 35 3.81 -17.95 5.43
N GLY A 36 4.37 -16.77 5.07
CA GLY A 36 3.59 -15.68 4.48
C GLY A 36 2.93 -16.07 3.16
N PHE A 37 3.65 -16.78 2.29
CA PHE A 37 3.12 -17.33 1.05
C PHE A 37 1.96 -18.29 1.31
N VAL A 38 2.11 -19.26 2.21
CA VAL A 38 1.08 -20.27 2.52
C VAL A 38 -0.20 -19.60 3.06
N ILE A 39 -0.06 -18.62 3.95
CA ILE A 39 -1.21 -17.87 4.46
C ILE A 39 -1.91 -17.09 3.34
N ALA A 40 -1.15 -16.46 2.44
CA ALA A 40 -1.70 -15.68 1.35
C ALA A 40 -2.37 -16.55 0.28
N VAL A 41 -1.78 -17.72 -0.05
CA VAL A 41 -2.33 -18.63 -1.06
C VAL A 41 -3.55 -19.42 -0.55
N ALA A 42 -3.74 -19.50 0.76
CA ALA A 42 -4.92 -20.14 1.36
C ALA A 42 -6.22 -19.30 1.22
N ARG A 43 -6.17 -18.15 0.56
CA ARG A 43 -7.35 -17.32 0.32
C ARG A 43 -8.19 -17.89 -0.82
N PRO A 44 -9.53 -17.78 -0.73
CA PRO A 44 -10.41 -18.21 -1.83
C PRO A 44 -10.12 -17.39 -3.08
N VAL A 45 -10.19 -18.04 -4.23
CA VAL A 45 -10.11 -17.38 -5.53
C VAL A 45 -11.51 -16.97 -5.98
N THR A 46 -11.61 -15.80 -6.61
CA THR A 46 -12.83 -15.32 -7.25
C THR A 46 -12.92 -15.86 -8.67
N GLY A 47 -14.12 -16.16 -9.15
CA GLY A 47 -14.31 -16.74 -10.49
C GLY A 47 -13.94 -15.79 -11.63
N ASN A 48 -14.09 -14.48 -11.45
CA ASN A 48 -13.85 -13.47 -12.48
C ASN A 48 -13.08 -12.27 -11.91
N PHE A 49 -12.38 -11.55 -12.80
CA PHE A 49 -11.81 -10.26 -12.48
C PHE A 49 -12.75 -9.14 -12.89
N TYR A 50 -12.80 -8.07 -12.10
CA TYR A 50 -13.72 -6.95 -12.30
C TYR A 50 -12.96 -5.61 -12.24
N TYR A 51 -13.52 -4.57 -12.85
CA TYR A 51 -13.04 -3.20 -12.80
C TYR A 51 -11.52 -3.08 -13.11
N ASP A 52 -10.77 -2.41 -12.28
CA ASP A 52 -9.33 -2.22 -12.44
C ASP A 52 -8.57 -3.56 -12.58
N ALA A 53 -8.98 -4.58 -11.82
CA ALA A 53 -8.35 -5.90 -11.88
C ALA A 53 -8.52 -6.54 -13.28
N MET A 54 -9.68 -6.38 -13.89
CA MET A 54 -9.91 -6.86 -15.26
C MET A 54 -9.04 -6.11 -16.26
N VAL A 55 -8.90 -4.79 -16.12
CA VAL A 55 -8.09 -3.96 -17.03
C VAL A 55 -6.63 -4.36 -16.98
N TYR A 56 -6.04 -4.54 -15.78
CA TYR A 56 -4.63 -4.95 -15.67
C TYR A 56 -4.41 -6.38 -16.16
N TRP A 57 -5.37 -7.27 -15.91
CA TRP A 57 -5.28 -8.64 -16.39
C TRP A 57 -5.35 -8.73 -17.89
N SER A 58 -6.38 -8.12 -18.52
CA SER A 58 -6.59 -8.17 -19.97
C SER A 58 -5.42 -7.56 -20.74
N SER A 59 -4.88 -6.43 -20.30
CA SER A 59 -3.71 -5.82 -20.94
C SER A 59 -2.45 -6.70 -20.84
N SER A 60 -2.24 -7.39 -19.72
CA SER A 60 -1.12 -8.33 -19.59
C SER A 60 -1.31 -9.59 -20.47
N VAL A 61 -2.54 -10.09 -20.59
CA VAL A 61 -2.86 -11.22 -21.49
C VAL A 61 -2.65 -10.81 -22.95
N GLU A 62 -3.08 -9.64 -23.33
CA GLU A 62 -2.91 -9.12 -24.69
C GLU A 62 -1.43 -9.06 -25.09
N LEU A 63 -0.55 -8.60 -24.20
CA LEU A 63 0.90 -8.63 -24.42
C LEU A 63 1.44 -10.05 -24.63
N VAL A 64 0.96 -11.01 -23.86
CA VAL A 64 1.41 -12.42 -23.95
C VAL A 64 0.90 -13.09 -25.24
N THR A 65 -0.25 -12.67 -25.76
CA THR A 65 -0.84 -13.20 -26.98
C THR A 65 -0.38 -12.50 -28.26
N GLY A 66 0.61 -11.62 -28.17
CA GLY A 66 1.27 -10.99 -29.32
C GLY A 66 0.87 -9.53 -29.57
N GLY A 67 0.17 -8.89 -28.62
CA GLY A 67 -0.13 -7.46 -28.69
C GLY A 67 1.14 -6.60 -28.58
N ASP A 68 1.16 -5.46 -29.29
CA ASP A 68 2.24 -4.49 -29.19
C ASP A 68 2.20 -3.72 -27.86
N PHE A 69 3.34 -3.61 -27.19
CA PHE A 69 3.44 -2.94 -25.89
C PHE A 69 2.96 -1.47 -25.95
N PHE A 70 3.27 -0.77 -27.03
CA PHE A 70 2.91 0.63 -27.12
C PHE A 70 1.41 0.79 -27.35
N GLU A 71 0.80 -0.05 -28.21
CA GLU A 71 -0.63 -0.06 -28.45
C GLU A 71 -1.40 -0.37 -27.16
N VAL A 72 -1.09 -1.49 -26.53
CA VAL A 72 -1.73 -1.91 -25.26
C VAL A 72 -1.53 -0.84 -24.19
N GLY A 73 -0.32 -0.29 -24.04
CA GLY A 73 -0.01 0.77 -23.08
C GLY A 73 -0.77 2.08 -23.35
N GLY A 74 -1.10 2.39 -24.60
CA GLY A 74 -1.89 3.57 -25.00
C GLY A 74 -3.38 3.45 -24.66
N LEU A 75 -3.89 2.25 -24.61
CA LEU A 75 -5.30 1.96 -24.26
C LEU A 75 -5.55 1.87 -22.76
N VAL A 76 -4.51 1.69 -21.93
CA VAL A 76 -4.67 1.54 -20.48
C VAL A 76 -4.92 2.88 -19.82
N LEU A 77 -5.89 2.92 -18.92
CA LEU A 77 -6.23 4.11 -18.10
C LEU A 77 -5.17 4.46 -17.03
N ARG A 78 -4.09 3.71 -16.97
CA ARG A 78 -2.96 3.88 -16.04
C ARG A 78 -1.67 3.99 -16.86
N GLY A 79 -0.52 4.04 -16.20
CA GLY A 79 0.75 4.11 -16.94
C GLY A 79 1.09 2.80 -17.66
N ALA A 80 1.79 2.90 -18.77
CA ALA A 80 2.11 1.78 -19.65
C ALA A 80 2.83 0.62 -18.93
N LEU A 81 3.66 0.89 -17.90
CA LEU A 81 4.32 -0.15 -17.13
C LEU A 81 3.36 -1.00 -16.28
N SER A 82 2.12 -0.55 -16.06
CA SER A 82 1.11 -1.36 -15.35
C SER A 82 0.75 -2.64 -16.12
N THR A 83 0.86 -2.61 -17.45
CA THR A 83 0.59 -3.77 -18.32
C THR A 83 1.59 -4.90 -18.13
N LEU A 84 2.80 -4.59 -17.67
CA LEU A 84 3.87 -5.58 -17.46
C LEU A 84 3.74 -6.34 -16.15
N VAL A 85 2.97 -5.83 -15.20
CA VAL A 85 2.93 -6.36 -13.82
C VAL A 85 2.48 -7.82 -13.78
N TYR A 86 1.48 -8.18 -14.58
CA TYR A 86 0.91 -9.54 -14.60
C TYR A 86 1.33 -10.38 -15.80
N VAL A 87 2.29 -9.93 -16.59
CA VAL A 87 2.86 -10.74 -17.69
C VAL A 87 3.36 -12.11 -17.20
N PRO A 88 4.05 -12.25 -16.03
CA PRO A 88 4.43 -13.60 -15.57
C PRO A 88 3.24 -14.52 -15.29
N ALA A 89 2.19 -14.03 -14.64
CA ALA A 89 0.97 -14.80 -14.38
C ALA A 89 0.23 -15.11 -15.69
N ALA A 90 0.13 -14.15 -16.61
CA ALA A 90 -0.50 -14.35 -17.92
C ALA A 90 0.26 -15.39 -18.78
N SER A 91 1.59 -15.36 -18.77
CA SER A 91 2.43 -16.36 -19.44
C SER A 91 2.23 -17.76 -18.86
N ALA A 92 2.17 -17.86 -17.52
CA ALA A 92 1.87 -19.14 -16.86
C ALA A 92 0.44 -19.62 -17.21
N THR A 93 -0.54 -18.71 -17.28
CA THR A 93 -1.90 -19.04 -17.69
C THR A 93 -1.97 -19.51 -19.13
N ALA A 94 -1.23 -18.89 -20.04
CA ALA A 94 -1.14 -19.33 -21.45
C ALA A 94 -0.60 -20.75 -21.57
N ALA A 95 0.34 -21.14 -20.70
CA ALA A 95 0.90 -22.50 -20.69
C ALA A 95 -0.01 -23.53 -20.00
N LEU A 96 -0.75 -23.15 -18.95
CA LEU A 96 -1.59 -24.05 -18.12
C LEU A 96 -3.05 -24.13 -18.54
N GLY A 97 -3.49 -23.19 -19.38
CA GLY A 97 -4.89 -23.05 -19.82
C GLY A 97 -5.66 -21.95 -19.06
N PRO A 98 -6.72 -21.42 -19.68
CA PRO A 98 -7.41 -20.19 -19.21
C PRO A 98 -8.07 -20.35 -17.83
N LEU A 99 -8.46 -21.55 -17.43
CA LEU A 99 -9.03 -21.81 -16.08
C LEU A 99 -8.01 -21.62 -14.94
N SER A 100 -6.73 -21.51 -15.26
CA SER A 100 -5.67 -21.31 -14.26
C SER A 100 -5.45 -19.82 -13.92
N ALA A 101 -6.07 -18.86 -14.59
CA ALA A 101 -5.84 -17.42 -14.45
C ALA A 101 -5.86 -16.94 -12.99
N ASN A 102 -6.89 -17.30 -12.25
CA ASN A 102 -7.04 -16.90 -10.85
C ASN A 102 -5.93 -17.48 -9.95
N TYR A 103 -5.50 -18.70 -10.22
CA TYR A 103 -4.44 -19.37 -9.45
C TYR A 103 -3.05 -18.79 -9.77
N THR A 104 -2.76 -18.46 -11.02
CA THR A 104 -1.47 -17.88 -11.41
C THR A 104 -1.30 -16.47 -10.82
N VAL A 105 -2.36 -15.65 -10.81
CA VAL A 105 -2.39 -14.36 -10.14
C VAL A 105 -2.23 -14.51 -8.63
N LEU A 106 -2.98 -15.41 -8.00
CA LEU A 106 -2.90 -15.71 -6.57
C LEU A 106 -1.47 -16.08 -6.18
N VAL A 107 -0.84 -17.00 -6.90
CA VAL A 107 0.55 -17.46 -6.63
C VAL A 107 1.53 -16.30 -6.79
N GLN A 108 1.44 -15.52 -7.87
CA GLN A 108 2.33 -14.38 -8.10
C GLN A 108 2.25 -13.35 -6.95
N ASN A 109 1.05 -12.97 -6.53
CA ASN A 109 0.84 -12.02 -5.45
C ASN A 109 1.17 -12.61 -4.07
N ALA A 110 0.91 -13.90 -3.83
CA ALA A 110 1.30 -14.58 -2.59
C ALA A 110 2.82 -14.62 -2.41
N ILE A 111 3.59 -14.86 -3.50
CA ILE A 111 5.06 -14.74 -3.48
C ILE A 111 5.47 -13.33 -3.08
N LEU A 112 4.86 -12.31 -3.68
CA LEU A 112 5.15 -10.91 -3.35
C LEU A 112 4.88 -10.60 -1.88
N ILE A 113 3.75 -11.05 -1.33
CA ILE A 113 3.38 -10.87 0.08
C ILE A 113 4.38 -11.58 1.01
N GLY A 114 4.80 -12.80 0.66
CA GLY A 114 5.84 -13.52 1.41
C GLY A 114 7.19 -12.78 1.41
N VAL A 115 7.59 -12.23 0.26
CA VAL A 115 8.83 -11.44 0.12
C VAL A 115 8.71 -10.11 0.87
N LEU A 116 7.59 -9.43 0.78
CA LEU A 116 7.33 -8.21 1.56
C LEU A 116 7.50 -8.46 3.05
N GLY A 117 6.77 -9.44 3.59
CA GLY A 117 6.73 -9.71 5.03
C GLY A 117 8.04 -10.25 5.60
N ALA A 118 8.74 -11.13 4.87
CA ALA A 118 9.95 -11.79 5.36
C ALA A 118 11.25 -11.07 5.02
N VAL A 119 11.29 -10.31 3.92
CA VAL A 119 12.54 -9.74 3.40
C VAL A 119 12.53 -8.22 3.44
N ILE A 120 11.58 -7.58 2.76
CA ILE A 120 11.62 -6.14 2.50
C ILE A 120 11.34 -5.34 3.77
N LEU A 121 10.22 -5.61 4.47
CA LEU A 121 9.84 -4.85 5.67
C LEU A 121 10.84 -5.03 6.81
N PRO A 122 11.32 -6.27 7.16
CA PRO A 122 12.38 -6.43 8.14
C PRO A 122 13.70 -5.78 7.71
N ALA A 123 14.02 -5.78 6.41
CA ALA A 123 15.25 -5.17 5.91
C ALA A 123 15.21 -3.63 6.01
N LEU A 124 14.04 -3.00 5.79
CA LEU A 124 13.82 -1.58 6.03
C LEU A 124 13.91 -1.25 7.52
N ALA A 125 13.28 -2.02 8.39
CA ALA A 125 13.37 -1.83 9.83
C ALA A 125 14.84 -1.91 10.34
N ARG A 126 15.69 -2.70 9.69
CA ARG A 126 17.14 -2.79 10.01
C ARG A 126 17.94 -1.56 9.66
N LEU A 127 17.45 -0.66 8.85
CA LEU A 127 18.10 0.64 8.66
C LEU A 127 18.07 1.48 9.95
N PHE A 128 17.19 1.14 10.89
CA PHE A 128 16.97 1.85 12.15
C PHE A 128 17.51 1.10 13.35
N VAL A 129 17.24 -0.20 13.44
CA VAL A 129 17.56 -1.03 14.61
C VAL A 129 17.88 -2.47 14.22
N ALA A 130 18.52 -3.22 15.10
CA ALA A 130 18.69 -4.67 14.91
C ALA A 130 17.33 -5.39 15.02
N VAL A 131 16.97 -6.12 13.98
CA VAL A 131 15.73 -6.93 13.95
C VAL A 131 16.07 -8.40 14.21
N ARG A 132 15.51 -8.97 15.28
CA ARG A 132 15.71 -10.38 15.65
C ARG A 132 14.98 -11.32 14.67
N PRO A 133 15.47 -12.56 14.50
CA PRO A 133 14.82 -13.55 13.64
C PRO A 133 13.33 -13.77 13.95
N GLY A 134 12.94 -13.78 15.24
CA GLY A 134 11.53 -13.89 15.66
C GLY A 134 10.62 -12.81 15.09
N PHE A 135 11.10 -11.58 14.96
CA PHE A 135 10.31 -10.48 14.37
C PHE A 135 10.12 -10.62 12.86
N VAL A 136 10.96 -11.38 12.17
CA VAL A 136 10.76 -11.70 10.75
C VAL A 136 9.51 -12.57 10.58
N TYR A 137 9.31 -13.57 11.46
CA TYR A 137 8.09 -14.39 11.45
C TYR A 137 6.85 -13.56 11.74
N VAL A 138 6.91 -12.71 12.77
CA VAL A 138 5.80 -11.80 13.11
C VAL A 138 5.46 -10.89 11.92
N SER A 139 6.47 -10.31 11.28
CA SER A 139 6.30 -9.49 10.07
C SER A 139 5.64 -10.27 8.94
N SER A 140 6.08 -11.49 8.68
CA SER A 140 5.54 -12.35 7.62
C SER A 140 4.07 -12.70 7.84
N VAL A 141 3.75 -13.18 9.05
CA VAL A 141 2.37 -13.52 9.41
C VAL A 141 1.47 -12.28 9.37
N LEU A 142 1.92 -11.17 9.97
CA LEU A 142 1.15 -9.93 10.00
C LEU A 142 0.89 -9.39 8.60
N THR A 143 1.92 -9.36 7.74
CA THR A 143 1.77 -8.90 6.34
C THR A 143 0.80 -9.80 5.57
N ALA A 144 0.90 -11.12 5.74
CA ALA A 144 0.02 -12.06 5.06
C ALA A 144 -1.44 -11.99 5.57
N VAL A 145 -1.65 -11.75 6.86
CA VAL A 145 -2.99 -11.54 7.43
C VAL A 145 -3.60 -10.24 6.90
N LEU A 146 -2.83 -9.16 6.86
CA LEU A 146 -3.31 -7.85 6.42
C LEU A 146 -3.52 -7.77 4.91
N LEU A 147 -2.67 -8.41 4.10
CA LEU A 147 -2.68 -8.26 2.64
C LEU A 147 -3.08 -9.52 1.87
N GLY A 148 -3.24 -10.65 2.54
CA GLY A 148 -3.52 -11.93 1.86
C GLY A 148 -4.76 -11.90 0.98
N GLY A 149 -5.78 -11.13 1.35
CA GLY A 149 -6.99 -10.98 0.54
C GLY A 149 -6.80 -10.17 -0.75
N PHE A 150 -5.66 -9.49 -0.92
CA PHE A 150 -5.29 -8.87 -2.20
C PHE A 150 -4.69 -9.89 -3.18
N ALA A 151 -4.24 -11.05 -2.70
CA ALA A 151 -3.55 -12.03 -3.53
C ALA A 151 -4.39 -12.56 -4.71
N PRO A 152 -5.71 -12.81 -4.58
CA PRO A 152 -6.53 -13.30 -5.69
C PRO A 152 -6.78 -12.27 -6.81
N TYR A 153 -6.48 -10.99 -6.58
CA TYR A 153 -6.84 -9.92 -7.51
C TYR A 153 -5.61 -9.39 -8.26
N PRO A 154 -5.65 -9.25 -9.59
CA PRO A 154 -4.58 -8.64 -10.37
C PRO A 154 -4.61 -7.11 -10.25
N LEU A 155 -4.29 -6.61 -9.04
CA LEU A 155 -4.20 -5.19 -8.73
C LEU A 155 -2.75 -4.77 -8.56
N VAL A 156 -2.41 -3.60 -9.07
CA VAL A 156 -1.03 -3.09 -9.09
C VAL A 156 -0.60 -2.38 -7.80
N ASP A 157 -1.50 -2.21 -6.83
CA ASP A 157 -1.25 -1.50 -5.57
C ASP A 157 -0.06 -2.07 -4.78
N LEU A 158 -0.05 -3.40 -4.57
CA LEU A 158 1.02 -4.08 -3.86
C LEU A 158 2.36 -3.99 -4.59
N TRP A 159 2.34 -4.04 -5.91
CA TRP A 159 3.52 -3.91 -6.76
C TRP A 159 4.09 -2.50 -6.71
N ALA A 160 3.24 -1.48 -6.84
CA ALA A 160 3.68 -0.08 -6.79
C ALA A 160 4.30 0.26 -5.42
N VAL A 161 3.67 -0.11 -4.29
CA VAL A 161 4.27 0.12 -2.97
C VAL A 161 5.56 -0.66 -2.78
N THR A 162 5.64 -1.88 -3.31
CA THR A 162 6.88 -2.68 -3.24
C THR A 162 8.03 -1.99 -3.96
N LEU A 163 7.81 -1.44 -5.16
CA LEU A 163 8.83 -0.67 -5.87
C LEU A 163 9.34 0.51 -5.03
N VAL A 164 8.42 1.25 -4.38
CA VAL A 164 8.80 2.35 -3.48
C VAL A 164 9.63 1.85 -2.29
N LEU A 165 9.20 0.79 -1.62
CA LEU A 165 9.89 0.25 -0.45
C LEU A 165 11.28 -0.30 -0.81
N VAL A 166 11.42 -0.95 -1.97
CA VAL A 166 12.71 -1.43 -2.49
C VAL A 166 13.63 -0.25 -2.84
N ALA A 167 13.08 0.81 -3.45
CA ALA A 167 13.84 2.02 -3.74
C ALA A 167 14.44 2.64 -2.46
N VAL A 168 13.59 2.82 -1.42
CA VAL A 168 14.03 3.33 -0.11
C VAL A 168 15.09 2.42 0.52
N LEU A 169 14.92 1.09 0.42
CA LEU A 169 15.86 0.12 0.95
C LEU A 169 17.22 0.17 0.25
N ILE A 170 17.25 0.25 -1.09
CA ILE A 170 18.48 0.30 -1.88
C ILE A 170 19.26 1.57 -1.56
N VAL A 171 18.61 2.72 -1.58
CA VAL A 171 19.24 4.02 -1.28
C VAL A 171 19.67 4.09 0.18
N GLY A 172 18.87 3.55 1.10
CA GLY A 172 19.21 3.52 2.53
C GLY A 172 20.46 2.71 2.88
N ARG A 173 20.91 1.81 2.00
CA ARG A 173 22.08 0.94 2.20
C ARG A 173 23.38 1.46 1.62
N SER A 174 23.36 2.50 0.82
CA SER A 174 24.53 2.92 0.09
C SER A 174 24.50 4.40 -0.26
N ASP A 175 25.64 5.04 -0.12
CA ASP A 175 25.84 6.44 -0.52
C ASP A 175 26.40 6.59 -1.96
N ARG A 176 26.44 5.51 -2.76
CA ARG A 176 26.97 5.53 -4.13
C ARG A 176 25.89 6.04 -5.13
N PRO A 177 26.28 6.63 -6.28
CA PRO A 177 25.35 7.15 -7.28
C PRO A 177 24.41 6.09 -7.87
N VAL A 178 24.91 4.88 -8.17
CA VAL A 178 24.13 3.80 -8.81
C VAL A 178 22.88 3.40 -8.01
N PRO A 179 22.92 3.18 -6.69
CA PRO A 179 21.73 3.00 -5.87
C PRO A 179 20.68 4.11 -5.98
N PHE A 180 21.11 5.37 -6.11
CA PHE A 180 20.18 6.48 -6.32
C PHE A 180 19.54 6.41 -7.71
N LEU A 181 20.31 6.11 -8.76
CA LEU A 181 19.77 5.94 -10.11
C LEU A 181 18.71 4.82 -10.14
N VAL A 182 19.05 3.64 -9.59
CA VAL A 182 18.13 2.49 -9.53
C VAL A 182 16.93 2.81 -8.64
N GLY A 183 17.15 3.42 -7.46
CA GLY A 183 16.08 3.84 -6.57
C GLY A 183 15.13 4.83 -7.23
N GLY A 184 15.67 5.81 -7.95
CA GLY A 184 14.88 6.77 -8.72
C GLY A 184 14.07 6.10 -9.84
N ALA A 185 14.68 5.15 -10.58
CA ALA A 185 13.97 4.39 -11.60
C ALA A 185 12.80 3.57 -11.02
N LEU A 186 12.99 2.95 -9.85
CA LEU A 186 11.92 2.24 -9.16
C LEU A 186 10.81 3.18 -8.68
N LEU A 187 11.15 4.38 -8.19
CA LEU A 187 10.17 5.41 -7.83
C LEU A 187 9.38 5.89 -9.05
N GLY A 188 10.05 6.21 -10.15
CA GLY A 188 9.39 6.58 -11.41
C GLY A 188 8.49 5.47 -11.95
N ALA A 189 8.98 4.22 -11.91
CA ALA A 189 8.20 3.05 -12.28
C ALA A 189 6.96 2.87 -11.40
N SER A 190 7.06 3.11 -10.08
CA SER A 190 5.90 3.02 -9.18
C SER A 190 4.80 4.03 -9.53
N VAL A 191 5.17 5.26 -9.91
CA VAL A 191 4.22 6.29 -10.37
C VAL A 191 3.62 5.90 -11.72
N ASN A 192 4.42 5.36 -12.65
CA ASN A 192 3.91 4.89 -13.93
C ASN A 192 2.94 3.72 -13.74
N VAL A 193 3.29 2.74 -12.89
CA VAL A 193 2.39 1.62 -12.55
C VAL A 193 1.10 2.11 -11.88
N ARG A 194 1.21 3.08 -10.96
CA ARG A 194 0.06 3.63 -10.24
C ARG A 194 0.26 5.13 -9.96
N PRO A 195 -0.39 6.02 -10.71
CA PRO A 195 -0.21 7.48 -10.59
C PRO A 195 -0.51 8.05 -9.19
N ALA A 196 -1.30 7.37 -8.37
CA ALA A 196 -1.57 7.75 -6.97
C ALA A 196 -0.30 7.82 -6.09
N TYR A 197 0.82 7.25 -6.54
CA TYR A 197 2.12 7.33 -5.85
C TYR A 197 2.91 8.61 -6.17
N LEU A 198 2.41 9.52 -7.00
CA LEU A 198 3.13 10.75 -7.37
C LEU A 198 3.51 11.57 -6.13
N VAL A 199 2.55 11.90 -5.26
CA VAL A 199 2.82 12.71 -4.07
C VAL A 199 3.77 12.02 -3.09
N PRO A 200 3.57 10.73 -2.72
CA PRO A 200 4.56 9.98 -1.94
C PRO A 200 5.97 10.02 -2.54
N VAL A 201 6.11 9.79 -3.83
CA VAL A 201 7.40 9.77 -4.52
C VAL A 201 8.07 11.14 -4.50
N LEU A 202 7.33 12.22 -4.72
CA LEU A 202 7.86 13.58 -4.63
C LEU A 202 8.40 13.89 -3.23
N LEU A 203 7.70 13.49 -2.17
CA LEU A 203 8.18 13.69 -0.79
C LEU A 203 9.41 12.83 -0.47
N ILE A 204 9.52 11.63 -1.03
CA ILE A 204 10.73 10.80 -0.91
C ILE A 204 11.90 11.45 -1.64
N LEU A 205 11.72 11.89 -2.88
CA LEU A 205 12.76 12.58 -3.66
C LEU A 205 13.21 13.88 -2.98
N LEU A 206 12.26 14.64 -2.44
CA LEU A 206 12.57 15.84 -1.64
C LEU A 206 13.40 15.49 -0.41
N SER A 207 13.04 14.44 0.32
CA SER A 207 13.82 13.98 1.46
C SER A 207 15.24 13.59 1.06
N TRP A 208 15.41 12.89 -0.06
CA TRP A 208 16.73 12.56 -0.58
C TRP A 208 17.51 13.82 -1.02
N GLY A 209 16.84 14.81 -1.60
CA GLY A 209 17.43 16.12 -1.93
C GLY A 209 18.02 16.81 -0.69
N ILE A 210 17.27 16.83 0.41
CA ILE A 210 17.69 17.44 1.68
C ILE A 210 18.89 16.70 2.29
N PHE A 211 18.85 15.36 2.36
CA PHE A 211 19.86 14.59 3.08
C PHE A 211 21.07 14.18 2.24
N TYR A 212 20.91 14.00 0.94
CA TYR A 212 21.97 13.49 0.04
C TYR A 212 22.40 14.51 -1.03
N ARG A 213 21.75 15.67 -1.09
CA ARG A 213 22.11 16.81 -1.95
C ARG A 213 22.30 16.38 -3.43
N LEU A 214 23.48 16.64 -4.01
CA LEU A 214 23.77 16.33 -5.42
C LEU A 214 23.56 14.87 -5.81
N ARG A 215 23.65 13.92 -4.88
CA ARG A 215 23.38 12.50 -5.17
C ARG A 215 21.92 12.25 -5.52
N ALA A 216 20.99 13.07 -5.02
CA ALA A 216 19.58 12.98 -5.38
C ALA A 216 19.32 13.27 -6.87
N LEU A 217 20.23 13.97 -7.56
CA LEU A 217 20.12 14.18 -9.02
C LEU A 217 20.16 12.87 -9.80
N TRP A 218 20.90 11.86 -9.31
CA TRP A 218 20.88 10.52 -9.90
C TRP A 218 19.53 9.84 -9.74
N ALA A 219 18.83 10.09 -8.63
CA ALA A 219 17.48 9.58 -8.45
C ALA A 219 16.48 10.27 -9.39
N LEU A 220 16.62 11.57 -9.61
CA LEU A 220 15.81 12.28 -10.61
C LEU A 220 16.09 11.75 -12.03
N ALA A 221 17.35 11.52 -12.38
CA ALA A 221 17.70 10.92 -13.67
C ALA A 221 17.11 9.51 -13.83
N GLY A 222 17.19 8.67 -12.79
CA GLY A 222 16.56 7.35 -12.79
C GLY A 222 15.04 7.41 -12.95
N ALA A 223 14.38 8.32 -12.23
CA ALA A 223 12.94 8.52 -12.37
C ALA A 223 12.57 8.97 -13.79
N ALA A 224 13.33 9.90 -14.38
CA ALA A 224 13.11 10.35 -15.76
C ALA A 224 13.21 9.18 -16.75
N VAL A 225 14.22 8.32 -16.61
CA VAL A 225 14.36 7.11 -17.46
C VAL A 225 13.14 6.20 -17.36
N ALA A 226 12.58 6.01 -16.15
CA ALA A 226 11.40 5.18 -15.95
C ALA A 226 10.12 5.75 -16.60
N PHE A 227 10.08 7.05 -16.90
CA PHE A 227 8.96 7.67 -17.62
C PHE A 227 9.10 7.60 -19.15
N VAL A 228 10.26 7.25 -19.69
CA VAL A 228 10.48 7.17 -21.15
C VAL A 228 9.44 6.30 -21.86
N PRO A 229 9.10 5.08 -21.39
CA PRO A 229 8.07 4.28 -22.04
C PRO A 229 6.72 4.99 -22.13
N GLN A 230 6.33 5.73 -21.08
CA GLN A 230 5.07 6.48 -21.06
C GLN A 230 5.10 7.66 -22.06
N VAL A 231 6.21 8.39 -22.10
CA VAL A 231 6.37 9.49 -23.07
C VAL A 231 6.26 8.97 -24.51
N VAL A 232 6.88 7.83 -24.80
CA VAL A 232 6.81 7.22 -26.14
C VAL A 232 5.37 6.80 -26.47
N VAL A 233 4.68 6.13 -25.55
CA VAL A 233 3.25 5.77 -25.70
C VAL A 233 2.40 7.01 -25.98
N ASN A 234 2.56 8.06 -25.17
CA ASN A 234 1.77 9.29 -25.34
C ASN A 234 2.08 10.02 -26.64
N LEU A 235 3.32 10.00 -27.12
CA LEU A 235 3.69 10.57 -28.42
C LEU A 235 3.01 9.83 -29.59
N ILE A 236 2.97 8.49 -29.51
CA ILE A 236 2.36 7.65 -30.55
C ILE A 236 0.84 7.81 -30.59
N PHE A 237 0.18 7.78 -29.42
CA PHE A 237 -1.29 7.69 -29.34
C PHE A 237 -2.00 9.02 -29.08
N ALA A 238 -1.32 9.99 -28.48
CA ALA A 238 -1.94 11.27 -28.13
C ALA A 238 -1.21 12.50 -28.67
N GLY A 239 -0.11 12.31 -29.42
CA GLY A 239 0.71 13.42 -29.93
C GLY A 239 1.32 14.31 -28.81
N SER A 240 1.44 13.78 -27.58
CA SER A 240 1.86 14.51 -26.40
C SER A 240 3.11 13.90 -25.78
N ALA A 241 4.08 14.74 -25.41
CA ALA A 241 5.29 14.30 -24.68
C ALA A 241 5.09 14.26 -23.15
N ALA A 242 3.86 14.20 -22.66
CA ALA A 242 3.56 14.13 -21.22
C ALA A 242 4.20 12.86 -20.60
N PRO A 243 4.85 12.97 -19.42
CA PRO A 243 5.43 11.81 -18.75
C PRO A 243 4.41 10.97 -17.96
N TRP A 244 3.17 11.40 -17.87
CA TRP A 244 2.07 10.71 -17.21
C TRP A 244 1.00 10.28 -18.22
N PRO A 245 0.18 9.26 -17.91
CA PRO A 245 -0.86 8.78 -18.82
C PRO A 245 -1.87 9.88 -19.15
N VAL A 246 -2.02 10.22 -20.42
CA VAL A 246 -2.93 11.29 -20.85
C VAL A 246 -4.39 10.93 -20.57
N ASN A 247 -4.76 9.66 -20.76
CA ASN A 247 -6.12 9.17 -20.50
C ASN A 247 -6.52 9.24 -19.01
N THR A 248 -5.55 9.40 -18.10
CA THR A 248 -5.83 9.50 -16.66
C THR A 248 -6.46 10.85 -16.30
N PHE A 249 -6.35 11.89 -17.12
CA PHE A 249 -6.92 13.20 -16.81
C PHE A 249 -8.45 13.15 -16.63
N ALA A 250 -9.18 12.45 -17.49
CA ALA A 250 -10.63 12.32 -17.35
C ALA A 250 -11.04 11.63 -16.03
N ILE A 251 -10.28 10.61 -15.61
CA ILE A 251 -10.52 9.93 -14.31
C ILE A 251 -10.11 10.84 -13.15
N SER A 252 -9.02 11.60 -13.30
CA SER A 252 -8.56 12.56 -12.30
C SER A 252 -9.61 13.63 -12.03
N ASP A 253 -10.24 14.16 -13.07
CA ASP A 253 -11.31 15.17 -12.93
C ASP A 253 -12.52 14.61 -12.20
N VAL A 254 -12.97 13.40 -12.55
CA VAL A 254 -14.07 12.73 -11.85
C VAL A 254 -13.69 12.47 -10.39
N GLN A 255 -12.46 12.01 -10.13
CA GLN A 255 -12.00 11.76 -8.78
C GLN A 255 -11.88 13.05 -7.95
N THR A 256 -11.41 14.16 -8.52
CA THR A 256 -11.34 15.45 -7.81
C THR A 256 -12.72 16.06 -7.54
N LYS A 257 -13.67 15.89 -8.45
CA LYS A 257 -15.07 16.29 -8.21
C LYS A 257 -15.64 15.64 -6.94
N TYR A 258 -15.56 14.32 -6.87
CA TYR A 258 -16.04 13.56 -5.70
C TYR A 258 -15.16 13.76 -4.46
N ALA A 259 -13.88 14.09 -4.64
CA ALA A 259 -12.95 14.28 -3.53
C ALA A 259 -13.39 15.38 -2.54
N GLY A 260 -14.17 16.37 -2.99
CA GLY A 260 -14.65 17.45 -2.15
C GLY A 260 -15.62 17.01 -1.04
N TYR A 261 -16.41 15.96 -1.27
CA TYR A 261 -17.48 15.57 -0.36
C TYR A 261 -17.67 14.06 -0.17
N VAL A 262 -17.02 13.22 -0.95
CA VAL A 262 -17.03 11.76 -0.76
C VAL A 262 -15.85 11.35 0.13
N VAL A 263 -16.16 10.68 1.23
CA VAL A 263 -15.19 10.18 2.21
C VAL A 263 -14.42 8.99 1.66
N ARG A 264 -15.13 8.00 1.13
CA ARG A 264 -14.61 6.76 0.54
C ARG A 264 -15.64 6.19 -0.43
N TYR A 265 -15.19 5.38 -1.38
CA TYR A 265 -16.08 4.48 -2.10
C TYR A 265 -15.57 3.04 -2.00
N ASP A 266 -16.48 2.09 -2.07
CA ASP A 266 -16.19 0.67 -2.09
C ASP A 266 -16.68 0.08 -3.41
N THR A 267 -15.85 -0.77 -4.00
CA THR A 267 -16.22 -1.58 -5.14
C THR A 267 -16.83 -2.86 -4.62
N LEU A 268 -18.12 -3.07 -4.90
CA LEU A 268 -18.87 -4.23 -4.48
C LEU A 268 -18.94 -5.27 -5.61
N VAL A 269 -18.70 -6.52 -5.25
CA VAL A 269 -18.81 -7.67 -6.14
C VAL A 269 -19.77 -8.65 -5.49
N TYR A 270 -21.02 -8.63 -5.93
CA TYR A 270 -22.04 -9.60 -5.51
C TYR A 270 -21.92 -10.90 -6.31
N VAL A 271 -22.25 -12.02 -5.66
CA VAL A 271 -22.36 -13.30 -6.37
C VAL A 271 -23.78 -13.42 -6.94
N PRO A 272 -23.94 -13.81 -8.22
CA PRO A 272 -22.88 -14.09 -9.19
C PRO A 272 -22.61 -13.01 -10.20
N ASP A 273 -23.05 -11.88 -10.34
CA ASP A 273 -22.67 -10.94 -11.42
C ASP A 273 -23.13 -9.48 -11.22
N VAL A 274 -23.58 -9.11 -10.03
CA VAL A 274 -23.96 -7.73 -9.75
C VAL A 274 -22.74 -6.92 -9.35
N LYS A 275 -22.35 -5.98 -10.22
CA LYS A 275 -21.28 -5.02 -9.98
C LYS A 275 -21.89 -3.71 -9.51
N SER A 276 -21.41 -3.17 -8.42
CA SER A 276 -21.85 -1.87 -7.93
C SER A 276 -20.72 -1.13 -7.23
N GLN A 277 -20.85 0.17 -7.13
CA GLN A 277 -20.01 1.02 -6.32
C GLN A 277 -20.87 1.65 -5.23
N LEU A 278 -20.34 1.70 -4.01
CA LEU A 278 -20.97 2.35 -2.89
C LEU A 278 -20.12 3.53 -2.47
N PHE A 279 -20.71 4.72 -2.45
CA PHE A 279 -20.05 5.95 -2.08
C PHE A 279 -20.52 6.38 -0.70
N TYR A 280 -19.61 6.84 0.14
CA TYR A 280 -19.92 7.38 1.46
C TYR A 280 -19.73 8.90 1.42
N CYS A 281 -20.83 9.62 1.54
CA CYS A 281 -20.81 11.09 1.50
C CYS A 281 -20.57 11.71 2.88
N SER A 282 -20.10 12.96 2.85
CA SER A 282 -20.10 13.88 4.00
C SER A 282 -21.11 14.99 3.74
N PRO A 283 -22.34 14.96 4.34
CA PRO A 283 -23.33 16.00 4.14
C PRO A 283 -22.81 17.43 4.41
N PRO A 284 -22.04 17.70 5.50
CA PRO A 284 -21.50 19.02 5.76
C PRO A 284 -20.50 19.53 4.72
N MET A 285 -19.82 18.59 4.00
CA MET A 285 -18.94 18.97 2.90
C MET A 285 -19.71 19.10 1.59
N ALA A 286 -20.68 18.23 1.35
CA ALA A 286 -21.53 18.27 0.16
C ALA A 286 -22.31 19.58 0.07
N ASP A 287 -22.83 20.08 1.19
CA ASP A 287 -23.54 21.37 1.27
C ASP A 287 -22.73 22.53 0.67
N ARG A 288 -21.42 22.51 0.80
CA ARG A 288 -20.50 23.54 0.28
C ARG A 288 -20.29 23.49 -1.24
N PHE A 289 -20.68 22.41 -1.86
CA PHE A 289 -20.50 22.16 -3.29
C PHE A 289 -21.82 22.03 -4.05
N ILE A 290 -22.94 22.44 -3.45
CA ILE A 290 -24.26 22.44 -4.11
C ILE A 290 -24.26 23.36 -5.34
N ASP A 291 -23.64 24.53 -5.23
CA ASP A 291 -23.57 25.53 -6.31
C ASP A 291 -22.46 25.26 -7.34
N GLY A 292 -21.61 24.27 -7.08
CA GLY A 292 -20.56 23.86 -8.01
C GLY A 292 -19.45 23.05 -7.34
N THR A 293 -18.96 22.04 -8.04
CA THR A 293 -17.82 21.25 -7.59
C THR A 293 -16.50 21.95 -7.93
N PRO A 294 -15.43 21.76 -7.14
CA PRO A 294 -14.16 22.38 -7.39
C PRO A 294 -13.57 21.95 -8.74
N ASP A 295 -13.00 22.91 -9.46
CA ASP A 295 -12.32 22.62 -10.73
C ASP A 295 -10.88 22.16 -10.45
N GLY A 296 -10.65 20.87 -10.63
CA GLY A 296 -9.35 20.21 -10.43
C GLY A 296 -8.80 20.28 -9.01
N ALA A 297 -7.54 19.85 -8.86
CA ALA A 297 -6.88 19.78 -7.56
C ALA A 297 -6.61 21.13 -6.91
N VAL A 298 -6.39 22.18 -7.72
CA VAL A 298 -6.15 23.56 -7.21
C VAL A 298 -7.43 24.12 -6.63
N GLY A 299 -8.55 24.01 -7.35
CA GLY A 299 -9.86 24.43 -6.86
C GLY A 299 -10.25 23.73 -5.55
N LEU A 300 -9.98 22.41 -5.47
CA LEU A 300 -10.21 21.64 -4.24
C LEU A 300 -9.33 22.12 -3.08
N ALA A 301 -8.06 22.42 -3.32
CA ALA A 301 -7.15 22.96 -2.29
C ALA A 301 -7.64 24.31 -1.77
N VAL A 302 -8.07 25.22 -2.66
CA VAL A 302 -8.64 26.52 -2.28
C VAL A 302 -9.89 26.32 -1.43
N ALA A 303 -10.82 25.46 -1.84
CA ALA A 303 -12.03 25.16 -1.09
C ALA A 303 -11.72 24.59 0.32
N TYR A 304 -10.70 23.74 0.44
CA TYR A 304 -10.27 23.21 1.73
C TYR A 304 -9.66 24.30 2.63
N LEU A 305 -8.90 25.23 2.08
CA LEU A 305 -8.31 26.34 2.85
C LEU A 305 -9.36 27.34 3.32
N GLN A 306 -10.38 27.61 2.53
CA GLN A 306 -11.48 28.51 2.89
C GLN A 306 -12.28 27.99 4.10
N HIS A 307 -12.29 26.66 4.33
CA HIS A 307 -13.05 26.02 5.40
C HIS A 307 -12.19 25.06 6.23
N LEU A 308 -11.00 25.51 6.60
CA LEU A 308 -9.92 24.67 7.14
C LEU A 308 -10.35 23.71 8.27
N PRO A 309 -11.09 24.10 9.33
CA PRO A 309 -11.45 23.16 10.40
C PRO A 309 -12.33 22.01 9.92
N GLY A 310 -13.34 22.29 9.09
CA GLY A 310 -14.20 21.27 8.50
C GLY A 310 -13.46 20.37 7.54
N SER A 311 -12.57 20.93 6.73
CA SER A 311 -11.75 20.19 5.77
C SER A 311 -10.74 19.27 6.47
N LEU A 312 -10.12 19.72 7.56
CA LEU A 312 -9.21 18.87 8.36
C LEU A 312 -9.96 17.67 8.96
N LYS A 313 -11.17 17.89 9.53
CA LYS A 313 -12.02 16.81 10.01
C LYS A 313 -12.36 15.84 8.88
N PHE A 314 -12.76 16.35 7.72
CA PHE A 314 -13.13 15.57 6.56
C PHE A 314 -11.93 14.73 6.03
N VAL A 315 -10.75 15.33 5.88
CA VAL A 315 -9.53 14.58 5.49
C VAL A 315 -9.19 13.51 6.52
N ALA A 316 -9.31 13.82 7.83
CA ALA A 316 -9.12 12.83 8.88
C ALA A 316 -10.13 11.67 8.77
N GLN A 317 -11.40 11.96 8.46
CA GLN A 317 -12.40 10.93 8.18
C GLN A 317 -12.03 10.08 6.95
N LYS A 318 -11.55 10.69 5.85
CA LYS A 318 -11.10 9.97 4.65
C LYS A 318 -9.97 9.00 4.95
N VAL A 319 -8.92 9.47 5.64
CA VAL A 319 -7.77 8.64 6.02
C VAL A 319 -8.20 7.51 6.95
N SER A 320 -9.02 7.81 7.95
CA SER A 320 -9.52 6.84 8.92
C SER A 320 -10.46 5.81 8.26
N ALA A 321 -11.36 6.26 7.39
CA ALA A 321 -12.25 5.39 6.62
C ALA A 321 -11.48 4.47 5.66
N SER A 322 -10.38 4.97 5.05
CA SER A 322 -9.52 4.13 4.21
C SER A 322 -8.81 3.02 5.01
N MET A 323 -8.61 3.19 6.31
CA MET A 323 -8.07 2.18 7.22
C MET A 323 -9.14 1.27 7.84
N ASN A 324 -10.42 1.55 7.63
CA ASN A 324 -11.51 0.69 8.09
C ASN A 324 -11.67 -0.49 7.12
N TRP A 325 -10.93 -1.55 7.36
CA TRP A 325 -10.94 -2.79 6.57
C TRP A 325 -11.81 -3.82 7.27
N THR A 326 -13.02 -3.99 6.78
CA THR A 326 -13.94 -5.05 7.26
C THR A 326 -13.43 -6.43 6.85
N THR A 327 -12.88 -6.50 5.65
CA THR A 327 -12.19 -7.67 5.10
C THR A 327 -10.81 -7.26 4.57
N ALA A 328 -9.86 -8.18 4.52
CA ALA A 328 -8.54 -7.94 3.97
C ALA A 328 -8.54 -7.97 2.43
N THR A 329 -9.65 -7.62 1.78
CA THR A 329 -9.81 -7.68 0.33
C THR A 329 -10.00 -6.28 -0.26
N PRO A 330 -9.54 -6.04 -1.50
CA PRO A 330 -9.75 -4.76 -2.18
C PRO A 330 -11.20 -4.54 -2.64
N TYR A 331 -11.99 -5.61 -2.72
CA TYR A 331 -13.39 -5.60 -3.12
C TYR A 331 -14.23 -6.26 -2.04
N SER A 332 -15.42 -5.73 -1.78
CA SER A 332 -16.35 -6.24 -0.78
C SER A 332 -17.53 -6.96 -1.42
N ASP A 333 -17.98 -8.03 -0.78
CA ASP A 333 -19.20 -8.73 -1.20
C ASP A 333 -20.48 -8.02 -0.69
N LEU A 334 -20.37 -7.32 0.42
CA LEU A 334 -21.48 -6.60 1.07
C LEU A 334 -21.01 -5.21 1.53
N PRO A 335 -21.93 -4.21 1.53
CA PRO A 335 -21.68 -2.92 2.17
C PRO A 335 -21.54 -3.14 3.68
N ASP A 336 -20.35 -2.92 4.20
CA ASP A 336 -20.07 -3.08 5.60
C ASP A 336 -19.27 -1.88 6.11
N SER A 337 -19.93 -1.04 6.90
CA SER A 337 -19.34 0.14 7.54
C SER A 337 -18.88 -0.11 8.97
N GLU A 338 -19.21 -1.29 9.55
CA GLU A 338 -18.87 -1.61 10.93
C GLU A 338 -17.37 -1.95 11.06
N PRO A 339 -16.74 -1.54 12.17
CA PRO A 339 -15.35 -1.86 12.42
C PRO A 339 -15.19 -3.34 12.77
N SER A 340 -14.25 -4.00 12.11
CA SER A 340 -13.89 -5.39 12.35
C SER A 340 -12.63 -5.51 13.25
N ALA A 341 -12.34 -6.73 13.71
CA ALA A 341 -11.06 -7.03 14.37
C ALA A 341 -9.86 -6.70 13.43
N LEU A 342 -10.04 -6.85 12.13
CA LEU A 342 -9.03 -6.47 11.14
C LEU A 342 -8.83 -4.95 11.09
N THR A 343 -9.91 -4.16 11.14
CA THR A 343 -9.84 -2.69 11.28
C THR A 343 -9.01 -2.30 12.50
N ALA A 344 -9.31 -2.90 13.67
CA ALA A 344 -8.57 -2.64 14.89
C ALA A 344 -7.07 -2.97 14.73
N LEU A 345 -6.74 -4.08 14.07
CA LEU A 345 -5.36 -4.48 13.79
C LEU A 345 -4.66 -3.51 12.84
N VAL A 346 -5.30 -3.13 11.73
CA VAL A 346 -4.79 -2.16 10.75
C VAL A 346 -4.45 -0.83 11.41
N VAL A 347 -5.41 -0.30 12.19
CA VAL A 347 -5.24 0.98 12.88
C VAL A 347 -4.18 0.88 13.98
N ALA A 348 -4.19 -0.17 14.79
CA ALA A 348 -3.21 -0.36 15.86
C ALA A 348 -1.79 -0.44 15.31
N VAL A 349 -1.55 -1.24 14.27
CA VAL A 349 -0.24 -1.36 13.62
C VAL A 349 0.21 -0.03 13.04
N SER A 350 -0.69 0.69 12.36
CA SER A 350 -0.38 1.99 11.77
C SER A 350 -0.04 3.05 12.83
N VAL A 351 -0.82 3.13 13.91
CA VAL A 351 -0.60 4.07 15.02
C VAL A 351 0.69 3.75 15.74
N VAL A 352 0.87 2.52 16.22
CA VAL A 352 2.08 2.10 16.96
C VAL A 352 3.33 2.32 16.11
N GLY A 353 3.26 1.99 14.82
CA GLY A 353 4.40 2.14 13.92
C GLY A 353 4.77 3.59 13.67
N VAL A 354 3.83 4.44 13.29
CA VAL A 354 4.12 5.85 12.96
C VAL A 354 4.51 6.64 14.22
N VAL A 355 3.74 6.49 15.31
CA VAL A 355 4.05 7.16 16.59
C VAL A 355 5.40 6.67 17.11
N GLY A 356 5.73 5.38 16.95
CA GLY A 356 7.03 4.83 17.31
C GLY A 356 8.19 5.40 16.50
N LEU A 357 8.03 5.55 15.18
CA LEU A 357 9.03 6.20 14.34
C LEU A 357 9.26 7.66 14.75
N ILE A 358 8.18 8.41 14.99
CA ILE A 358 8.27 9.81 15.46
C ILE A 358 8.96 9.88 16.83
N TRP A 359 8.60 8.97 17.75
CA TRP A 359 9.24 8.90 19.08
C TRP A 359 10.76 8.67 18.99
N LEU A 360 11.22 7.77 18.12
CA LEU A 360 12.64 7.52 17.90
C LEU A 360 13.36 8.75 17.34
N LEU A 361 12.71 9.49 16.44
CA LEU A 361 13.24 10.73 15.89
C LEU A 361 13.41 11.80 16.98
N VAL A 362 12.37 12.01 17.80
CA VAL A 362 12.39 12.98 18.90
C VAL A 362 13.46 12.63 19.94
N ARG A 363 13.63 11.35 20.24
CA ARG A 363 14.61 10.85 21.21
C ARG A 363 16.04 10.81 20.67
N ARG A 364 16.24 10.99 19.36
CA ARG A 364 17.55 10.89 18.70
C ARG A 364 18.32 9.62 19.10
N VAL A 365 17.61 8.51 19.26
CA VAL A 365 18.15 7.24 19.75
C VAL A 365 19.26 6.70 18.83
N VAL A 366 19.19 7.02 17.54
CA VAL A 366 20.18 6.58 16.55
C VAL A 366 20.70 7.81 15.78
N PRO A 367 22.04 8.07 15.77
CA PRO A 367 22.61 9.14 14.96
C PRO A 367 22.31 8.93 13.47
N GLY A 368 21.90 9.98 12.78
CA GLY A 368 21.62 9.92 11.34
C GLY A 368 20.35 9.18 10.96
N VAL A 369 19.51 8.76 11.92
CA VAL A 369 18.25 8.05 11.66
C VAL A 369 17.28 8.85 10.76
N LEU A 370 17.36 10.18 10.80
CA LEU A 370 16.46 11.06 10.05
C LEU A 370 16.56 10.83 8.53
N ARG A 371 17.74 10.52 8.00
CA ARG A 371 17.94 10.22 6.57
C ARG A 371 17.20 8.98 6.10
N PHE A 372 16.89 8.03 7.00
CA PHE A 372 16.12 6.82 6.71
C PHE A 372 14.63 6.99 7.03
N ALA A 373 14.34 7.74 8.09
CA ALA A 373 12.96 7.97 8.54
C ALA A 373 12.23 8.94 7.61
N ALA A 374 12.89 9.97 7.10
CA ALA A 374 12.26 10.96 6.25
C ALA A 374 11.62 10.36 4.97
N PRO A 375 12.27 9.48 4.18
CA PRO A 375 11.61 8.86 3.04
C PRO A 375 10.46 7.92 3.45
N VAL A 376 10.56 7.19 4.58
CA VAL A 376 9.48 6.33 5.09
C VAL A 376 8.28 7.17 5.55
N LEU A 377 8.53 8.26 6.27
CA LEU A 377 7.48 9.22 6.65
C LEU A 377 6.97 10.02 5.46
N GLY A 378 7.80 10.26 4.45
CA GLY A 378 7.40 10.85 3.16
C GLY A 378 6.40 9.97 2.41
N LEU A 379 6.61 8.65 2.41
CA LEU A 379 5.63 7.70 1.89
C LEU A 379 4.30 7.80 2.65
N TRP A 380 4.35 7.81 3.99
CA TRP A 380 3.16 7.92 4.83
C TRP A 380 2.43 9.26 4.60
N ALA A 381 3.12 10.39 4.72
CA ALA A 381 2.54 11.73 4.57
C ALA A 381 2.00 11.97 3.16
N GLY A 382 2.73 11.51 2.13
CA GLY A 382 2.29 11.59 0.75
C GLY A 382 1.04 10.75 0.49
N THR A 383 0.93 9.59 1.11
CA THR A 383 -0.28 8.76 1.03
C THR A 383 -1.47 9.45 1.71
N VAL A 384 -1.27 10.04 2.90
CA VAL A 384 -2.30 10.84 3.58
C VAL A 384 -2.76 12.00 2.69
N ALA A 385 -1.83 12.72 2.06
CA ALA A 385 -2.16 13.79 1.13
C ALA A 385 -2.94 13.25 -0.09
N THR A 386 -2.50 12.15 -0.70
CA THR A 386 -3.21 11.54 -1.83
C THR A 386 -4.65 11.16 -1.44
N ILE A 387 -4.86 10.52 -0.29
CA ILE A 387 -6.19 10.17 0.23
C ILE A 387 -7.02 11.43 0.44
N GLY A 388 -6.44 12.50 0.97
CA GLY A 388 -7.12 13.78 1.22
C GLY A 388 -7.65 14.43 -0.06
N PHE A 389 -6.86 14.39 -1.14
CA PHE A 389 -7.16 15.05 -2.42
C PHE A 389 -7.75 14.14 -3.50
N ALA A 390 -8.03 12.89 -3.20
CA ALA A 390 -8.69 11.95 -4.10
C ALA A 390 -9.98 11.42 -3.47
N THR A 391 -10.77 10.68 -4.25
CA THR A 391 -11.86 9.83 -3.72
C THR A 391 -11.29 8.45 -3.47
N PRO A 392 -10.92 8.11 -2.20
CA PRO A 392 -10.18 6.89 -1.92
C PRO A 392 -11.07 5.66 -1.84
N GLU A 393 -10.48 4.51 -2.14
CA GLU A 393 -10.91 3.18 -1.69
C GLU A 393 -10.08 2.73 -0.49
N ALA A 394 -10.52 1.68 0.22
CA ALA A 394 -9.78 1.10 1.34
C ALA A 394 -8.33 0.72 0.97
N ARG A 395 -8.09 0.23 -0.27
CA ARG A 395 -6.75 -0.14 -0.77
C ARG A 395 -5.74 1.02 -0.84
N PHE A 396 -6.18 2.27 -0.83
CA PHE A 396 -5.28 3.43 -0.78
C PHE A 396 -4.52 3.51 0.55
N ALA A 397 -4.99 2.86 1.61
CA ALA A 397 -4.29 2.80 2.90
C ALA A 397 -3.16 1.77 2.95
N VAL A 398 -2.95 0.94 1.92
CA VAL A 398 -1.87 -0.07 1.89
C VAL A 398 -0.50 0.51 2.27
N PRO A 399 -0.05 1.66 1.74
CA PRO A 399 1.23 2.24 2.15
C PRO A 399 1.28 2.66 3.62
N LEU A 400 0.15 3.13 4.20
CA LEU A 400 0.06 3.50 5.61
C LEU A 400 0.29 2.28 6.50
N VAL A 401 -0.32 1.15 6.13
CA VAL A 401 -0.17 -0.13 6.82
C VAL A 401 1.27 -0.64 6.73
N MET A 402 1.91 -0.55 5.55
CA MET A 402 3.30 -0.96 5.38
C MET A 402 4.27 -0.13 6.22
N VAL A 403 4.10 1.19 6.26
CA VAL A 403 4.87 2.07 7.14
C VAL A 403 4.59 1.72 8.61
N GLY A 404 3.35 1.40 8.95
CA GLY A 404 2.96 0.91 10.27
C GLY A 404 3.73 -0.34 10.68
N VAL A 405 3.81 -1.34 9.81
CA VAL A 405 4.56 -2.59 10.08
C VAL A 405 6.05 -2.30 10.25
N ILE A 406 6.65 -1.47 9.37
CA ILE A 406 8.07 -1.07 9.51
C ILE A 406 8.31 -0.43 10.88
N GLY A 407 7.48 0.55 11.25
CA GLY A 407 7.62 1.26 12.51
C GLY A 407 7.39 0.35 13.73
N ALA A 408 6.42 -0.56 13.68
CA ALA A 408 6.18 -1.55 14.74
C ALA A 408 7.40 -2.47 14.94
N LEU A 409 8.03 -2.93 13.85
CA LEU A 409 9.27 -3.71 13.91
C LEU A 409 10.44 -2.89 14.49
N VAL A 410 10.52 -1.60 14.16
CA VAL A 410 11.54 -0.68 14.69
C VAL A 410 11.32 -0.48 16.19
N VAL A 411 10.09 -0.27 16.64
CA VAL A 411 9.75 -0.17 18.07
C VAL A 411 10.10 -1.47 18.79
N ALA A 412 9.69 -2.62 18.27
CA ALA A 412 9.98 -3.92 18.86
C ALA A 412 11.49 -4.18 18.95
N GLY A 413 12.25 -3.82 17.93
CA GLY A 413 13.71 -3.94 17.94
C GLY A 413 14.40 -2.98 18.91
N ALA A 414 13.89 -1.74 19.05
CA ALA A 414 14.45 -0.73 19.96
C ALA A 414 14.16 -1.03 21.43
N LEU A 415 13.00 -1.60 21.73
CA LEU A 415 12.63 -2.00 23.09
C LEU A 415 13.45 -3.23 23.55
N GLY A 416 13.68 -4.20 22.67
CA GLY A 416 14.52 -5.37 22.92
C GLY A 416 14.26 -6.03 24.29
N ASP A 417 15.35 -6.38 25.02
CA ASP A 417 15.27 -6.94 26.38
C ASP A 417 15.11 -5.89 27.48
N ARG A 418 15.00 -4.61 27.13
CA ARG A 418 14.98 -3.48 28.07
C ARG A 418 13.57 -3.02 28.45
N VAL A 419 12.55 -3.85 28.25
CA VAL A 419 11.18 -3.48 28.65
C VAL A 419 11.06 -3.52 30.16
N HIS A 420 11.52 -2.46 30.82
CA HIS A 420 11.06 -2.17 32.17
C HIS A 420 9.68 -1.52 32.06
N VAL A 421 8.66 -2.21 32.55
CA VAL A 421 7.31 -1.66 32.65
C VAL A 421 7.35 -0.47 33.60
N THR A 422 7.26 0.73 33.05
CA THR A 422 7.26 1.98 33.80
C THR A 422 5.93 2.68 33.59
N TRP A 423 5.60 3.61 34.46
CA TRP A 423 4.41 4.45 34.31
C TRP A 423 4.39 5.15 32.91
N ARG A 424 5.56 5.51 32.36
CA ARG A 424 5.68 6.09 31.02
C ARG A 424 5.29 5.10 29.93
N SER A 425 5.55 3.81 30.12
CA SER A 425 5.11 2.76 29.17
C SER A 425 3.57 2.66 29.18
N PHE A 426 2.93 2.76 30.33
CA PHE A 426 1.46 2.77 30.42
C PHE A 426 0.87 4.02 29.76
N ALA A 427 1.42 5.21 30.00
CA ALA A 427 0.96 6.45 29.37
C ALA A 427 1.10 6.41 27.83
N TRP A 428 2.19 5.82 27.34
CA TRP A 428 2.42 5.61 25.91
C TRP A 428 1.39 4.66 25.28
N THR A 429 1.21 3.49 25.91
CA THR A 429 0.24 2.51 25.44
C THR A 429 -1.17 3.08 25.51
N GLY A 430 -1.54 3.76 26.60
CA GLY A 430 -2.81 4.44 26.72
C GLY A 430 -3.04 5.49 25.63
N GLY A 431 -2.04 6.31 25.35
CA GLY A 431 -2.08 7.30 24.26
C GLY A 431 -2.30 6.66 22.88
N CYS A 432 -1.60 5.56 22.56
CA CYS A 432 -1.80 4.82 21.34
C CYS A 432 -3.21 4.20 21.25
N VAL A 433 -3.74 3.67 22.34
CA VAL A 433 -5.11 3.11 22.39
C VAL A 433 -6.15 4.20 22.16
N VAL A 434 -6.03 5.35 22.83
CA VAL A 434 -6.94 6.49 22.64
C VAL A 434 -6.90 7.00 21.21
N LEU A 435 -5.70 7.14 20.63
CA LEU A 435 -5.54 7.58 19.24
C LEU A 435 -6.13 6.55 18.26
N ALA A 436 -5.90 5.25 18.48
CA ALA A 436 -6.46 4.20 17.65
C ALA A 436 -8.01 4.20 17.72
N ALA A 437 -8.58 4.34 18.92
CA ALA A 437 -10.03 4.43 19.12
C ALA A 437 -10.62 5.67 18.41
N ALA A 438 -9.93 6.82 18.48
CA ALA A 438 -10.35 8.04 17.78
C ALA A 438 -10.33 7.87 16.27
N ILE A 439 -9.30 7.20 15.71
CA ILE A 439 -9.22 6.89 14.27
C ILE A 439 -10.35 5.95 13.85
N VAL A 440 -10.61 4.88 14.61
CA VAL A 440 -11.72 3.96 14.31
C VAL A 440 -13.05 4.73 14.32
N TRP A 441 -13.29 5.55 15.36
CA TRP A 441 -14.51 6.35 15.46
C TRP A 441 -14.67 7.34 14.31
N LEU A 442 -13.60 8.04 13.91
CA LEU A 442 -13.60 8.92 12.74
C LEU A 442 -13.90 8.17 11.44
N GLY A 443 -13.32 6.98 11.28
CA GLY A 443 -13.58 6.12 10.12
C GLY A 443 -15.04 5.72 10.02
N VAL A 444 -15.61 5.19 11.09
CA VAL A 444 -17.03 4.79 11.18
C VAL A 444 -17.96 6.00 10.94
N SER A 445 -17.66 7.14 11.59
CA SER A 445 -18.46 8.36 11.38
C SER A 445 -18.41 8.88 9.93
N GLY A 446 -17.31 8.64 9.24
CA GLY A 446 -17.16 8.98 7.81
C GLY A 446 -17.94 8.06 6.88
N LEU A 447 -18.26 6.84 7.31
CA LEU A 447 -19.01 5.83 6.55
C LEU A 447 -20.52 5.81 6.86
N ALA A 448 -21.01 6.81 7.57
CA ALA A 448 -22.41 6.84 8.04
C ALA A 448 -23.45 7.09 6.94
N HIS A 449 -23.06 7.67 5.79
CA HIS A 449 -23.99 8.07 4.74
C HIS A 449 -23.66 7.39 3.40
N PRO A 450 -24.03 6.09 3.23
CA PRO A 450 -23.80 5.37 1.98
C PRO A 450 -24.78 5.78 0.88
N GLY A 451 -24.33 5.71 -0.39
CA GLY A 451 -25.16 5.99 -1.57
C GLY A 451 -24.66 5.27 -2.82
N LEU A 452 -25.60 4.94 -3.72
CA LEU A 452 -25.27 4.37 -5.03
C LEU A 452 -24.73 5.44 -5.99
N PRO A 453 -24.06 5.09 -7.09
CA PRO A 453 -23.45 6.04 -8.01
C PRO A 453 -24.37 7.14 -8.55
N GLY A 454 -25.63 6.79 -8.84
CA GLY A 454 -26.65 7.76 -9.33
C GLY A 454 -27.10 8.77 -8.27
N ASP A 455 -26.88 8.46 -7.01
CA ASP A 455 -27.32 9.27 -5.86
C ASP A 455 -26.21 10.13 -5.27
N VAL A 456 -25.02 10.14 -5.87
CA VAL A 456 -23.85 10.85 -5.32
C VAL A 456 -23.70 12.21 -6.00
N THR A 457 -24.71 13.05 -5.90
CA THR A 457 -24.59 14.49 -6.17
C THR A 457 -24.52 15.25 -4.85
N PRO A 458 -23.92 16.44 -4.80
CA PRO A 458 -23.88 17.22 -3.57
C PRO A 458 -25.28 17.41 -2.95
N GLY A 459 -26.28 17.80 -3.74
CA GLY A 459 -27.65 18.00 -3.25
C GLY A 459 -28.28 16.73 -2.67
N LEU A 460 -28.09 15.56 -3.27
CA LEU A 460 -28.61 14.31 -2.74
C LEU A 460 -27.85 13.83 -1.50
N CYS A 461 -26.55 14.11 -1.41
CA CYS A 461 -25.76 13.83 -0.22
C CYS A 461 -26.23 14.65 1.02
N VAL A 462 -26.67 15.89 0.82
CA VAL A 462 -27.17 16.77 1.92
C VAL A 462 -28.50 16.26 2.48
N LEU A 463 -29.33 15.64 1.64
CA LEU A 463 -30.66 15.13 2.04
C LEU A 463 -30.57 13.82 2.87
N ARG A 464 -29.41 13.25 3.03
CA ARG A 464 -29.13 12.01 3.80
C ARG A 464 -28.59 12.31 5.19
#